data_c2df94ff5ce388318b19547b372a9450
#
_entry.id   c2df94ff5ce388318b19547b372a9450
#
_cell.length_a   1.000
_cell.length_b   1.000
_cell.length_c   1.000
_cell.angle_alpha   90.00
_cell.angle_beta   90.00
_cell.angle_gamma   90.00
#
_symmetry.space_group_name_H-M   'P 1'
#
loop_
_entity.id
_entity.type
_entity.pdbx_description
1 polymer ?
#
loop_
_entity_poly.entity_id
_entity_poly.type
_entity_poly.pdbx_seq_one_letter_code
_entity_poly.pdbx_strand_id
1 'polypeptide(L)'
;MATLKVQAREVLLPVVVVDKHGALVTNLAAKDFTLTEDGRPQTIKSFASQSNLPFRLGLLVDTSHSVYTAMDSERKAAGKFVDLMLPTDPATGTPAEGSSSPGSKAVAQGDEAFLIHFDHEVELLEDFTNSRDKLHHELDAMTPTSQEHSNQGPENNGDDHSGNGGYGHGGREGGGTQLYDAIYLASDELMKPKSGRKALVIFSDGADRGSKETLNDAIDAADRANVQVFTIYFKGEEERSNGFPGNGGHHGGMGGGGYPGGGGGWPGGGGGNRGPNPRSEAGVDGKKIMQQIASRTGGLFFEAKKKDNLDEIYNLIANSLRQQYLLTYTPDKVDTEGGFHKVVLKTEKSDLTVITREGYYAPVADK
;
A
#
# COMPACT_ATOMS: atom_id res chain seq x y z
N MET A 1 -21.88 -15.38 -42.74
CA MET A 1 -21.18 -15.86 -41.54
C MET A 1 -20.30 -14.73 -41.03
N ALA A 2 -20.62 -14.17 -39.87
CA ALA A 2 -19.78 -13.15 -39.24
C ALA A 2 -18.56 -13.85 -38.64
N THR A 3 -17.37 -13.56 -39.16
CA THR A 3 -16.12 -14.07 -38.60
C THR A 3 -15.76 -13.18 -37.41
N LEU A 4 -16.03 -13.64 -36.18
CA LEU A 4 -15.53 -13.02 -35.01
C LEU A 4 -14.01 -13.12 -35.03
N LYS A 5 -13.30 -12.05 -35.32
CA LYS A 5 -11.85 -11.95 -35.08
C LYS A 5 -11.63 -11.74 -33.57
N VAL A 6 -11.52 -12.82 -32.84
CA VAL A 6 -11.04 -12.78 -31.47
C VAL A 6 -9.54 -12.49 -31.56
N GLN A 7 -9.14 -11.25 -31.25
CA GLN A 7 -7.72 -10.92 -31.07
C GLN A 7 -7.26 -11.53 -29.76
N ALA A 8 -6.45 -12.58 -29.85
CA ALA A 8 -5.73 -13.09 -28.68
C ALA A 8 -4.81 -11.96 -28.15
N ARG A 9 -5.13 -11.40 -27.00
CA ARG A 9 -4.31 -10.37 -26.37
C ARG A 9 -3.08 -11.01 -25.73
N GLU A 10 -1.92 -10.39 -25.94
CA GLU A 10 -0.71 -10.78 -25.24
C GLU A 10 -0.83 -10.41 -23.77
N VAL A 11 -0.44 -11.34 -22.90
CA VAL A 11 -0.29 -11.13 -21.46
C VAL A 11 1.14 -10.71 -21.20
N LEU A 12 1.29 -9.56 -20.54
CA LEU A 12 2.58 -9.03 -20.13
C LEU A 12 2.82 -9.37 -18.64
N LEU A 13 3.93 -10.02 -18.37
CA LEU A 13 4.37 -10.37 -17.01
C LEU A 13 5.68 -9.67 -16.70
N PRO A 14 5.69 -8.70 -15.78
CA PRO A 14 6.90 -8.23 -15.15
C PRO A 14 7.47 -9.33 -14.26
N VAL A 15 8.78 -9.59 -14.36
CA VAL A 15 9.45 -10.67 -13.64
C VAL A 15 10.72 -10.15 -12.99
N VAL A 16 10.80 -10.29 -11.68
CA VAL A 16 12.02 -10.05 -10.91
C VAL A 16 12.59 -11.40 -10.49
N VAL A 17 13.89 -11.58 -10.65
CA VAL A 17 14.58 -12.79 -10.19
C VAL A 17 15.67 -12.39 -9.21
N VAL A 18 15.66 -13.03 -8.06
CA VAL A 18 16.67 -12.83 -7.03
C VAL A 18 17.36 -14.13 -6.65
N ASP A 19 18.62 -14.04 -6.25
CA ASP A 19 19.35 -15.17 -5.69
C ASP A 19 18.99 -15.40 -4.21
N LYS A 20 19.60 -16.41 -3.60
CA LYS A 20 19.41 -16.74 -2.17
C LYS A 20 19.84 -15.63 -1.20
N HIS A 21 20.55 -14.63 -1.66
CA HIS A 21 20.97 -13.45 -0.88
C HIS A 21 20.10 -12.23 -1.13
N GLY A 22 19.08 -12.34 -2.02
CA GLY A 22 18.21 -11.24 -2.43
C GLY A 22 18.81 -10.34 -3.50
N ALA A 23 19.97 -10.69 -4.09
CA ALA A 23 20.56 -9.91 -5.17
C ALA A 23 19.83 -10.18 -6.50
N LEU A 24 19.63 -9.12 -7.29
CA LEU A 24 18.96 -9.21 -8.60
C LEU A 24 19.80 -10.01 -9.60
N VAL A 25 19.15 -10.91 -10.33
CA VAL A 25 19.76 -11.73 -11.38
C VAL A 25 19.23 -11.28 -12.74
N THR A 26 20.14 -10.73 -13.59
CA THR A 26 19.77 -10.05 -14.84
C THR A 26 20.32 -10.71 -16.11
N ASN A 27 20.88 -11.92 -16.01
CA ASN A 27 21.52 -12.64 -17.11
C ASN A 27 20.81 -13.92 -17.53
N LEU A 28 19.47 -13.97 -17.32
CA LEU A 28 18.63 -15.12 -17.69
C LEU A 28 18.03 -14.94 -19.08
N ALA A 29 17.60 -16.06 -19.68
CA ALA A 29 16.94 -16.11 -20.96
C ALA A 29 15.59 -16.84 -20.86
N ALA A 30 14.71 -16.70 -21.85
CA ALA A 30 13.39 -17.36 -21.87
C ALA A 30 13.44 -18.87 -21.61
N LYS A 31 14.49 -19.55 -22.11
CA LYS A 31 14.71 -20.99 -21.92
C LYS A 31 14.96 -21.43 -20.46
N ASP A 32 15.33 -20.47 -19.59
CA ASP A 32 15.55 -20.74 -18.16
C ASP A 32 14.24 -20.83 -17.38
N PHE A 33 13.10 -20.62 -18.04
CA PHE A 33 11.79 -20.57 -17.41
C PHE A 33 10.79 -21.55 -18.00
N THR A 34 9.90 -22.04 -17.15
CA THR A 34 8.69 -22.76 -17.52
C THR A 34 7.48 -21.93 -17.06
N LEU A 35 6.53 -21.74 -17.98
CA LEU A 35 5.32 -20.96 -17.76
C LEU A 35 4.10 -21.86 -17.84
N THR A 36 3.21 -21.74 -16.88
CA THR A 36 1.88 -22.38 -16.95
C THR A 36 0.78 -21.37 -16.63
N GLU A 37 -0.36 -21.51 -17.28
CA GLU A 37 -1.61 -20.79 -16.99
C GLU A 37 -2.69 -21.81 -16.68
N ASP A 38 -3.36 -21.69 -15.55
CA ASP A 38 -4.36 -22.65 -15.03
C ASP A 38 -3.87 -24.11 -15.09
N GLY A 39 -2.58 -24.31 -14.82
CA GLY A 39 -1.93 -25.62 -14.87
C GLY A 39 -1.55 -26.10 -16.27
N ARG A 40 -1.86 -25.35 -17.34
CA ARG A 40 -1.48 -25.70 -18.72
C ARG A 40 -0.19 -25.00 -19.12
N PRO A 41 0.77 -25.73 -19.72
CA PRO A 41 1.99 -25.11 -20.24
C PRO A 41 1.70 -24.05 -21.29
N GLN A 42 2.42 -22.93 -21.22
CA GLN A 42 2.32 -21.83 -22.17
C GLN A 42 3.68 -21.55 -22.83
N THR A 43 3.64 -21.04 -24.05
CA THR A 43 4.85 -20.69 -24.80
C THR A 43 5.19 -19.23 -24.58
N ILE A 44 6.40 -18.96 -24.07
CA ILE A 44 6.92 -17.58 -23.95
C ILE A 44 7.21 -17.06 -25.35
N LYS A 45 6.57 -15.94 -25.72
CA LYS A 45 6.76 -15.29 -27.02
C LYS A 45 7.92 -14.33 -27.04
N SER A 46 8.00 -13.49 -26.02
CA SER A 46 9.10 -12.55 -25.84
C SER A 46 9.62 -12.56 -24.42
N PHE A 47 10.88 -12.24 -24.27
CA PHE A 47 11.56 -12.12 -22.99
C PHE A 47 12.64 -11.04 -23.13
N ALA A 48 12.44 -9.91 -22.51
CA ALA A 48 13.33 -8.77 -22.61
C ALA A 48 13.77 -8.32 -21.21
N SER A 49 15.06 -8.02 -21.05
CA SER A 49 15.63 -7.47 -19.82
C SER A 49 15.54 -5.94 -19.74
N GLN A 50 15.11 -5.29 -20.81
CA GLN A 50 14.92 -3.83 -20.88
C GLN A 50 13.66 -3.54 -21.69
N SER A 51 12.97 -2.48 -21.31
CA SER A 51 11.79 -1.99 -22.00
C SER A 51 11.85 -0.47 -22.13
N ASN A 52 11.45 0.03 -23.29
CA ASN A 52 11.28 1.47 -23.53
C ASN A 52 9.88 1.95 -23.09
N LEU A 53 9.08 1.09 -22.46
CA LEU A 53 7.78 1.49 -21.93
C LEU A 53 7.96 2.45 -20.75
N PRO A 54 7.26 3.58 -20.74
CA PRO A 54 7.34 4.53 -19.65
C PRO A 54 6.84 3.96 -18.34
N PHE A 55 7.37 4.46 -17.24
CA PHE A 55 6.87 4.17 -15.92
C PHE A 55 5.68 5.06 -15.55
N ARG A 56 4.72 4.46 -14.86
CA ARG A 56 3.65 5.13 -14.14
C ARG A 56 3.77 4.70 -12.69
N LEU A 57 4.24 5.61 -11.85
CA LEU A 57 4.55 5.34 -10.46
C LEU A 57 3.54 6.02 -9.55
N GLY A 58 3.12 5.34 -8.49
CA GLY A 58 2.36 5.93 -7.42
C GLY A 58 3.09 5.75 -6.10
N LEU A 59 3.23 6.81 -5.34
CA LEU A 59 3.70 6.78 -3.96
C LEU A 59 2.48 6.92 -3.05
N LEU A 60 2.25 5.94 -2.19
CA LEU A 60 1.17 5.92 -1.20
C LEU A 60 1.80 5.94 0.18
N VAL A 61 1.65 7.03 0.88
CA VAL A 61 2.29 7.26 2.18
C VAL A 61 1.22 7.28 3.27
N ASP A 62 1.36 6.37 4.21
CA ASP A 62 0.56 6.35 5.43
C ASP A 62 0.99 7.50 6.34
N THR A 63 0.04 8.38 6.68
CA THR A 63 0.26 9.53 7.58
C THR A 63 -0.39 9.33 8.94
N SER A 64 -0.87 8.12 9.23
CA SER A 64 -1.47 7.79 10.52
C SER A 64 -0.47 7.90 11.68
N HIS A 65 -1.02 8.03 12.88
CA HIS A 65 -0.20 8.24 14.08
C HIS A 65 0.83 7.11 14.34
N SER A 66 0.51 5.88 13.96
CA SER A 66 1.39 4.72 14.18
C SER A 66 2.72 4.79 13.45
N VAL A 67 2.77 5.50 12.30
CA VAL A 67 3.99 5.66 11.48
C VAL A 67 4.68 7.01 11.67
N TYR A 68 4.13 7.88 12.52
CA TYR A 68 4.63 9.25 12.77
C TYR A 68 6.14 9.35 12.97
N THR A 69 6.71 8.46 13.77
CA THR A 69 8.15 8.51 14.09
C THR A 69 9.07 8.23 12.89
N ALA A 70 8.55 7.63 11.82
CA ALA A 70 9.29 7.33 10.60
C ALA A 70 9.14 8.39 9.51
N MET A 71 8.15 9.28 9.61
CA MET A 71 7.72 10.18 8.53
C MET A 71 8.85 11.06 7.97
N ASP A 72 9.71 11.66 8.81
CA ASP A 72 10.81 12.48 8.32
C ASP A 72 11.85 11.69 7.51
N SER A 73 12.09 10.45 7.91
CA SER A 73 12.99 9.56 7.17
C SER A 73 12.33 9.05 5.89
N GLU A 74 11.02 8.81 5.94
CA GLU A 74 10.21 8.40 4.80
C GLU A 74 10.20 9.49 3.71
N ARG A 75 9.84 10.72 4.05
CA ARG A 75 9.84 11.85 3.10
C ARG A 75 11.16 12.01 2.38
N LYS A 76 12.28 11.95 3.12
CA LYS A 76 13.63 12.05 2.55
C LYS A 76 13.96 10.89 1.62
N ALA A 77 13.59 9.67 2.01
CA ALA A 77 13.87 8.49 1.21
C ALA A 77 12.97 8.44 -0.04
N ALA A 78 11.69 8.81 0.10
CA ALA A 78 10.75 8.95 -1.01
C ALA A 78 11.22 10.03 -2.02
N GLY A 79 11.72 11.17 -1.53
CA GLY A 79 12.30 12.21 -2.40
C GLY A 79 13.48 11.69 -3.21
N LYS A 80 14.41 10.97 -2.59
CA LYS A 80 15.53 10.33 -3.32
C LYS A 80 15.04 9.29 -4.33
N PHE A 81 13.98 8.54 -4.00
CA PHE A 81 13.38 7.60 -4.94
C PHE A 81 12.76 8.31 -6.16
N VAL A 82 12.07 9.43 -5.95
CA VAL A 82 11.59 10.30 -7.03
C VAL A 82 12.76 10.73 -7.93
N ASP A 83 13.88 11.14 -7.33
CA ASP A 83 15.08 11.52 -8.08
C ASP A 83 15.69 10.37 -8.89
N LEU A 84 15.61 9.15 -8.38
CA LEU A 84 16.08 7.97 -9.09
C LEU A 84 15.14 7.59 -10.24
N MET A 85 13.83 7.71 -10.05
CA MET A 85 12.84 7.22 -11.00
C MET A 85 12.47 8.25 -12.07
N LEU A 86 12.57 9.54 -11.77
CA LEU A 86 12.30 10.64 -12.69
C LEU A 86 13.60 11.41 -12.99
N PRO A 87 14.53 10.89 -13.79
CA PRO A 87 15.82 11.55 -14.04
C PRO A 87 15.61 12.87 -14.79
N THR A 88 16.39 13.89 -14.40
CA THR A 88 16.48 15.16 -15.16
C THR A 88 17.52 15.02 -16.27
N ASP A 89 17.37 15.82 -17.33
CA ASP A 89 18.41 15.95 -18.33
C ASP A 89 19.63 16.66 -17.68
N PRO A 90 20.83 16.03 -17.66
CA PRO A 90 22.00 16.62 -17.04
C PRO A 90 22.46 17.92 -17.71
N ALA A 91 22.02 18.21 -18.94
CA ALA A 91 22.41 19.41 -19.69
C ALA A 91 21.52 20.63 -19.40
N THR A 92 20.27 20.44 -19.00
CA THR A 92 19.28 21.52 -18.86
C THR A 92 18.69 21.66 -17.47
N GLY A 93 18.84 20.65 -16.59
CA GLY A 93 18.16 20.61 -15.28
C GLY A 93 16.64 20.53 -15.38
N THR A 94 16.10 20.44 -16.59
CA THR A 94 14.67 20.27 -16.86
C THR A 94 14.33 18.77 -16.95
N PRO A 95 13.08 18.38 -16.72
CA PRO A 95 12.63 17.00 -16.95
C PRO A 95 13.00 16.58 -18.38
N ALA A 96 13.60 15.40 -18.53
CA ALA A 96 14.10 14.91 -19.82
C ALA A 96 12.95 14.71 -20.79
N GLU A 97 12.65 15.68 -21.62
CA GLU A 97 11.82 15.55 -22.81
C GLU A 97 12.70 14.99 -23.94
N GLY A 98 12.55 13.70 -24.19
CA GLY A 98 12.93 13.00 -25.41
C GLY A 98 14.20 13.41 -26.15
N SER A 99 15.37 13.40 -25.49
CA SER A 99 16.65 13.61 -26.18
C SER A 99 17.16 12.31 -26.77
N SER A 100 17.10 12.17 -28.09
CA SER A 100 17.70 11.11 -28.87
C SER A 100 19.18 11.42 -29.19
N SER A 101 20.03 11.46 -28.17
CA SER A 101 21.48 11.48 -28.43
C SER A 101 22.06 10.06 -28.46
N PRO A 102 22.88 9.70 -29.49
CA PRO A 102 23.46 8.36 -29.58
C PRO A 102 24.48 8.15 -28.48
N GLY A 103 24.15 7.31 -27.50
CA GLY A 103 25.05 6.95 -26.38
C GLY A 103 24.54 7.28 -24.99
N SER A 104 23.51 8.07 -24.84
CA SER A 104 22.76 8.26 -23.62
C SER A 104 21.84 7.06 -23.42
N LYS A 105 21.86 6.40 -22.25
CA LYS A 105 20.80 5.42 -21.91
C LYS A 105 19.49 6.20 -22.00
N ALA A 106 18.69 5.91 -23.07
CA ALA A 106 17.45 6.62 -23.31
C ALA A 106 16.59 6.54 -22.05
N VAL A 107 16.43 7.68 -21.41
CA VAL A 107 15.37 7.85 -20.40
C VAL A 107 14.08 7.66 -21.17
N ALA A 108 13.27 6.70 -20.77
CA ALA A 108 12.00 6.45 -21.44
C ALA A 108 11.19 7.75 -21.38
N GLN A 109 10.88 8.30 -22.55
CA GLN A 109 10.06 9.51 -22.66
C GLN A 109 8.77 9.29 -21.91
N GLY A 110 8.45 10.16 -20.94
CA GLY A 110 7.16 10.20 -20.28
C GLY A 110 7.04 9.34 -19.01
N ASP A 111 8.12 9.09 -18.28
CA ASP A 111 8.00 8.61 -16.90
C ASP A 111 7.28 9.65 -16.04
N GLU A 112 6.25 9.23 -15.32
CA GLU A 112 5.42 10.08 -14.48
C GLU A 112 5.18 9.41 -13.13
N ALA A 113 5.04 10.22 -12.09
CA ALA A 113 4.64 9.77 -10.77
C ALA A 113 3.52 10.62 -10.19
N PHE A 114 2.72 10.06 -9.30
CA PHE A 114 1.75 10.75 -8.46
C PHE A 114 2.00 10.44 -6.98
N LEU A 115 1.43 11.27 -6.10
CA LEU A 115 1.58 11.15 -4.66
C LEU A 115 0.21 11.15 -3.99
N ILE A 116 -0.04 10.12 -3.19
CA ILE A 116 -1.20 10.01 -2.30
C ILE A 116 -0.70 9.89 -0.87
N HIS A 117 -1.33 10.59 0.06
CA HIS A 117 -1.28 10.23 1.46
C HIS A 117 -2.61 9.64 1.91
N PHE A 118 -2.58 8.85 2.96
CA PHE A 118 -3.77 8.24 3.50
C PHE A 118 -3.65 8.01 5.01
N ASP A 119 -4.74 8.27 5.70
CA ASP A 119 -5.01 7.90 7.08
C ASP A 119 -6.51 7.61 7.23
N HIS A 120 -7.31 8.46 7.90
CA HIS A 120 -8.78 8.40 7.94
C HIS A 120 -9.44 8.87 6.63
N GLU A 121 -8.70 9.52 5.75
CA GLU A 121 -9.07 9.94 4.40
C GLU A 121 -7.95 9.60 3.42
N VAL A 122 -8.31 9.47 2.14
CA VAL A 122 -7.35 9.27 1.04
C VAL A 122 -7.31 10.53 0.22
N GLU A 123 -6.16 11.18 0.13
CA GLU A 123 -5.98 12.43 -0.59
C GLU A 123 -4.88 12.33 -1.65
N LEU A 124 -5.20 12.77 -2.86
CA LEU A 124 -4.24 12.92 -3.96
C LEU A 124 -3.54 14.26 -3.82
N LEU A 125 -2.27 14.24 -3.39
CA LEU A 125 -1.48 15.46 -3.18
C LEU A 125 -0.94 16.02 -4.50
N GLU A 126 -0.44 15.17 -5.39
CA GLU A 126 -0.01 15.55 -6.73
C GLU A 126 -0.42 14.47 -7.73
N ASP A 127 -1.08 14.87 -8.82
CA ASP A 127 -1.45 13.98 -9.92
C ASP A 127 -0.21 13.63 -10.77
N PHE A 128 -0.37 12.76 -11.76
CA PHE A 128 0.72 12.34 -12.62
C PHE A 128 1.55 13.52 -13.15
N THR A 129 2.79 13.55 -12.75
CA THR A 129 3.75 14.58 -13.16
C THR A 129 5.14 13.97 -13.39
N ASN A 130 5.93 14.58 -14.24
CA ASN A 130 7.36 14.32 -14.40
C ASN A 130 8.21 15.35 -13.62
N SER A 131 7.58 16.31 -12.95
CA SER A 131 8.26 17.34 -12.18
C SER A 131 8.65 16.83 -10.80
N ARG A 132 9.95 16.66 -10.58
CA ARG A 132 10.49 16.34 -9.26
C ARG A 132 10.16 17.42 -8.23
N ASP A 133 10.28 18.69 -8.63
CA ASP A 133 10.08 19.84 -7.73
C ASP A 133 8.67 19.84 -7.13
N LYS A 134 7.65 19.48 -7.92
CA LYS A 134 6.28 19.36 -7.42
C LYS A 134 6.15 18.23 -6.42
N LEU A 135 6.67 17.04 -6.75
CA LEU A 135 6.61 15.88 -5.85
C LEU A 135 7.39 16.12 -4.55
N HIS A 136 8.56 16.77 -4.63
CA HIS A 136 9.33 17.16 -3.45
C HIS A 136 8.56 18.17 -2.59
N HIS A 137 7.92 19.16 -3.22
CA HIS A 137 7.11 20.15 -2.52
C HIS A 137 6.00 19.50 -1.68
N GLU A 138 5.25 18.58 -2.29
CA GLU A 138 4.16 17.87 -1.61
C GLU A 138 4.70 16.90 -0.53
N LEU A 139 5.80 16.18 -0.81
CA LEU A 139 6.45 15.35 0.19
C LEU A 139 6.91 16.15 1.41
N ASP A 140 7.49 17.34 1.20
CA ASP A 140 7.97 18.20 2.28
C ASP A 140 6.81 18.85 3.06
N ALA A 141 5.69 19.10 2.39
CA ALA A 141 4.48 19.70 2.99
C ALA A 141 3.66 18.69 3.81
N MET A 142 3.81 17.36 3.57
CA MET A 142 3.07 16.35 4.31
C MET A 142 3.30 16.48 5.82
N THR A 143 2.23 16.66 6.56
CA THR A 143 2.23 16.68 8.03
C THR A 143 1.38 15.53 8.55
N PRO A 144 1.72 14.97 9.72
CA PRO A 144 0.84 13.98 10.35
C PRO A 144 -0.49 14.62 10.74
N THR A 145 -1.57 13.96 10.46
CA THR A 145 -2.94 14.45 10.65
C THR A 145 -3.27 14.88 12.09
N SER A 146 -2.54 14.37 13.08
CA SER A 146 -2.70 14.78 14.49
C SER A 146 -2.36 16.24 14.77
N GLN A 147 -1.74 16.97 13.85
CA GLN A 147 -1.38 18.39 14.05
C GLN A 147 -2.38 19.37 13.42
N GLU A 148 -3.18 18.96 12.45
CA GLU A 148 -4.11 19.89 11.81
C GLU A 148 -5.28 20.30 12.70
N HIS A 149 -5.70 19.46 13.63
CA HIS A 149 -6.79 19.77 14.56
C HIS A 149 -6.38 20.63 15.77
N SER A 150 -5.10 20.87 16.01
CA SER A 150 -4.63 21.65 17.14
C SER A 150 -4.44 23.14 16.88
N ASN A 151 -4.55 23.61 15.62
CA ASN A 151 -4.30 25.00 15.25
C ASN A 151 -5.57 25.87 15.10
N GLN A 152 -6.78 25.28 15.22
CA GLN A 152 -7.99 26.07 15.40
C GLN A 152 -8.24 26.24 16.89
N GLY A 153 -7.47 27.11 17.51
CA GLY A 153 -7.75 27.59 18.85
C GLY A 153 -9.13 28.28 18.91
N PRO A 154 -9.94 28.03 19.94
CA PRO A 154 -11.20 28.71 20.09
C PRO A 154 -10.93 30.21 20.30
N GLU A 155 -11.37 31.05 19.38
CA GLU A 155 -11.58 32.47 19.67
C GLU A 155 -12.58 32.58 20.82
N ASN A 156 -12.03 32.93 21.95
CA ASN A 156 -12.74 33.15 23.21
C ASN A 156 -13.56 34.45 23.09
N ASN A 157 -14.85 34.33 22.88
CA ASN A 157 -15.78 35.40 23.26
C ASN A 157 -16.78 34.81 24.26
N GLY A 158 -16.63 35.31 25.49
CA GLY A 158 -17.47 34.93 26.63
C GLY A 158 -18.93 35.34 26.43
N ASP A 159 -19.80 34.57 27.02
CA ASP A 159 -20.73 34.96 28.07
C ASP A 159 -21.73 33.84 28.36
N ASP A 160 -21.77 33.49 29.64
CA ASP A 160 -22.88 32.98 30.43
C ASP A 160 -24.12 32.38 29.73
N HIS A 161 -24.39 31.07 30.01
CA HIS A 161 -25.63 30.69 30.74
C HIS A 161 -25.73 29.16 30.95
N SER A 162 -25.93 28.86 32.17
CA SER A 162 -26.48 27.65 32.80
C SER A 162 -27.51 26.86 31.95
N GLY A 163 -27.37 25.51 31.89
CA GLY A 163 -28.54 24.69 31.47
C GLY A 163 -28.23 23.27 31.04
N ASN A 164 -28.25 22.36 32.01
CA ASN A 164 -28.87 21.02 31.86
C ASN A 164 -28.46 20.04 30.77
N GLY A 165 -27.74 18.99 31.20
CA GLY A 165 -27.87 17.59 30.80
C GLY A 165 -28.25 17.27 29.36
N GLY A 166 -27.25 17.12 28.48
CA GLY A 166 -27.38 16.41 27.25
C GLY A 166 -26.28 15.35 27.19
N TYR A 167 -26.66 14.08 27.22
CA TYR A 167 -25.76 12.97 26.91
C TYR A 167 -25.37 13.07 25.43
N GLY A 168 -24.36 13.92 25.15
CA GLY A 168 -23.70 13.91 23.89
C GLY A 168 -22.92 12.61 23.77
N HIS A 169 -23.43 11.67 22.99
CA HIS A 169 -22.59 10.65 22.38
C HIS A 169 -21.58 11.41 21.49
N GLY A 170 -20.49 11.85 22.09
CA GLY A 170 -19.29 12.14 21.34
C GLY A 170 -18.87 10.82 20.69
N GLY A 171 -19.26 10.65 19.44
CA GLY A 171 -18.65 9.65 18.60
C GLY A 171 -17.15 9.86 18.73
N ARG A 172 -16.43 8.92 19.29
CA ARG A 172 -15.02 8.77 19.02
C ARG A 172 -14.96 8.58 17.52
N GLU A 173 -14.65 9.62 16.79
CA GLU A 173 -14.06 9.49 15.46
C GLU A 173 -12.75 8.74 15.69
N GLY A 174 -12.86 7.41 15.68
CA GLY A 174 -11.73 6.52 15.81
C GLY A 174 -10.89 6.74 14.55
N GLY A 175 -9.70 7.35 14.73
CA GLY A 175 -8.74 7.48 13.68
C GLY A 175 -8.56 6.12 12.98
N GLY A 176 -9.06 6.01 11.77
CA GLY A 176 -8.94 4.85 10.90
C GLY A 176 -7.78 5.06 9.93
N THR A 177 -7.25 4.00 9.37
CA THR A 177 -6.31 4.04 8.25
C THR A 177 -6.99 3.39 7.07
N GLN A 178 -7.09 4.08 5.93
CA GLN A 178 -7.81 3.60 4.74
C GLN A 178 -6.84 3.05 3.69
N LEU A 179 -6.05 2.04 4.06
CA LEU A 179 -5.05 1.42 3.20
C LEU A 179 -5.66 0.79 1.95
N TYR A 180 -6.77 0.04 2.10
CA TYR A 180 -7.38 -0.67 0.97
C TYR A 180 -8.05 0.30 0.01
N ASP A 181 -8.71 1.35 0.51
CA ASP A 181 -9.30 2.39 -0.33
C ASP A 181 -8.21 3.15 -1.11
N ALA A 182 -7.05 3.44 -0.48
CA ALA A 182 -5.93 4.09 -1.15
C ALA A 182 -5.38 3.25 -2.32
N ILE A 183 -5.20 1.94 -2.11
CA ILE A 183 -4.75 1.02 -3.18
C ILE A 183 -5.79 0.92 -4.29
N TYR A 184 -7.08 0.79 -3.92
CA TYR A 184 -8.17 0.68 -4.87
C TYR A 184 -8.26 1.93 -5.75
N LEU A 185 -8.34 3.13 -5.15
CA LEU A 185 -8.43 4.40 -5.87
C LEU A 185 -7.20 4.63 -6.76
N ALA A 186 -6.00 4.40 -6.23
CA ALA A 186 -4.77 4.52 -7.02
C ALA A 186 -4.76 3.57 -8.23
N SER A 187 -5.27 2.36 -8.08
CA SER A 187 -5.28 1.34 -9.12
C SER A 187 -6.39 1.55 -10.14
N ASP A 188 -7.64 1.72 -9.70
CA ASP A 188 -8.81 1.78 -10.60
C ASP A 188 -8.98 3.15 -11.23
N GLU A 189 -8.82 4.23 -10.47
CA GLU A 189 -9.05 5.60 -10.95
C GLU A 189 -7.81 6.17 -11.66
N LEU A 190 -6.62 6.05 -11.08
CA LEU A 190 -5.43 6.70 -11.59
C LEU A 190 -4.64 5.81 -12.57
N MET A 191 -4.37 4.55 -12.19
CA MET A 191 -3.49 3.67 -12.97
C MET A 191 -4.18 2.99 -14.14
N LYS A 192 -5.42 2.55 -14.00
CA LYS A 192 -6.14 1.75 -15.02
C LYS A 192 -6.20 2.42 -16.38
N PRO A 193 -6.49 3.74 -16.52
CA PRO A 193 -6.53 4.41 -17.81
C PRO A 193 -5.14 4.64 -18.44
N LYS A 194 -4.06 4.50 -17.68
CA LYS A 194 -2.70 4.75 -18.16
C LYS A 194 -2.10 3.52 -18.85
N SER A 195 -1.23 3.78 -19.82
CA SER A 195 -0.38 2.76 -20.48
C SER A 195 1.03 2.82 -19.91
N GLY A 196 1.82 1.75 -20.10
CA GLY A 196 3.20 1.67 -19.64
C GLY A 196 3.39 0.64 -18.51
N ARG A 197 4.53 0.71 -17.84
CA ARG A 197 4.87 -0.11 -16.67
C ARG A 197 4.34 0.57 -15.42
N LYS A 198 3.46 -0.09 -14.70
CA LYS A 198 2.71 0.50 -13.58
C LYS A 198 3.17 -0.09 -12.27
N ALA A 199 3.51 0.76 -11.32
CA ALA A 199 3.89 0.33 -9.99
C ALA A 199 3.38 1.29 -8.90
N LEU A 200 2.93 0.74 -7.79
CA LEU A 200 2.68 1.46 -6.54
C LEU A 200 3.78 1.11 -5.54
N VAL A 201 4.23 2.09 -4.79
CA VAL A 201 5.10 1.92 -3.63
C VAL A 201 4.36 2.43 -2.41
N ILE A 202 4.12 1.54 -1.46
CA ILE A 202 3.31 1.82 -0.27
C ILE A 202 4.21 1.76 0.96
N PHE A 203 4.18 2.81 1.76
CA PHE A 203 4.78 2.84 3.09
C PHE A 203 3.69 2.85 4.16
N SER A 204 3.62 1.80 4.99
CA SER A 204 2.58 1.66 6.03
C SER A 204 2.95 0.58 7.06
N ASP A 205 2.30 0.58 8.21
CA ASP A 205 2.30 -0.55 9.15
C ASP A 205 1.27 -1.64 8.78
N GLY A 206 0.57 -1.46 7.68
CA GLY A 206 -0.40 -2.42 7.15
C GLY A 206 -1.71 -2.50 7.93
N ALA A 207 -1.94 -1.59 8.87
CA ALA A 207 -3.21 -1.50 9.55
C ALA A 207 -4.26 -0.89 8.61
N ASP A 208 -5.44 -1.50 8.60
CA ASP A 208 -6.63 -0.95 7.94
C ASP A 208 -7.79 -0.95 8.94
N ARG A 209 -8.43 0.19 9.11
CA ARG A 209 -9.51 0.35 10.09
C ARG A 209 -10.65 1.24 9.61
N GLY A 210 -10.72 1.54 8.34
CA GLY A 210 -11.70 2.49 7.86
C GLY A 210 -12.07 2.37 6.40
N SER A 211 -11.39 1.52 5.64
CA SER A 211 -11.68 1.33 4.23
C SER A 211 -13.09 0.78 3.99
N LYS A 212 -13.70 1.22 2.92
CA LYS A 212 -14.96 0.68 2.38
C LYS A 212 -14.67 -0.58 1.57
N GLU A 213 -13.55 -0.58 0.88
CA GLU A 213 -13.09 -1.70 0.08
C GLU A 213 -12.41 -2.76 0.97
N THR A 214 -12.47 -4.01 0.54
CA THR A 214 -11.76 -5.10 1.21
C THR A 214 -10.34 -5.25 0.68
N LEU A 215 -9.48 -5.96 1.42
CA LEU A 215 -8.14 -6.33 0.93
C LEU A 215 -8.18 -7.00 -0.45
N ASN A 216 -9.16 -7.88 -0.69
CA ASN A 216 -9.29 -8.55 -1.98
C ASN A 216 -9.71 -7.58 -3.09
N ASP A 217 -10.63 -6.65 -2.82
CA ASP A 217 -11.04 -5.64 -3.81
C ASP A 217 -9.88 -4.76 -4.22
N ALA A 218 -9.05 -4.34 -3.26
CA ALA A 218 -7.84 -3.55 -3.50
C ALA A 218 -6.81 -4.31 -4.37
N ILE A 219 -6.56 -5.58 -4.05
CA ILE A 219 -5.66 -6.43 -4.83
C ILE A 219 -6.22 -6.67 -6.25
N ASP A 220 -7.50 -6.98 -6.36
CA ASP A 220 -8.17 -7.22 -7.64
C ASP A 220 -8.15 -5.96 -8.54
N ALA A 221 -8.30 -4.77 -7.95
CA ALA A 221 -8.16 -3.50 -8.68
C ALA A 221 -6.73 -3.34 -9.23
N ALA A 222 -5.70 -3.63 -8.43
CA ALA A 222 -4.31 -3.59 -8.88
C ALA A 222 -4.04 -4.61 -9.99
N ASP A 223 -4.54 -5.84 -9.86
CA ASP A 223 -4.40 -6.90 -10.87
C ASP A 223 -5.10 -6.51 -12.20
N ARG A 224 -6.33 -5.96 -12.13
CA ARG A 224 -7.08 -5.49 -13.32
C ARG A 224 -6.40 -4.31 -14.01
N ALA A 225 -5.77 -3.44 -13.24
CA ALA A 225 -5.01 -2.31 -13.75
C ALA A 225 -3.59 -2.69 -14.22
N ASN A 226 -3.15 -3.94 -14.03
CA ASN A 226 -1.79 -4.43 -14.28
C ASN A 226 -0.73 -3.66 -13.48
N VAL A 227 -0.98 -3.41 -12.21
CA VAL A 227 -0.10 -2.67 -11.31
C VAL A 227 0.66 -3.63 -10.41
N GLN A 228 1.99 -3.48 -10.34
CA GLN A 228 2.82 -4.12 -9.32
C GLN A 228 2.80 -3.28 -8.05
N VAL A 229 2.57 -3.89 -6.89
CA VAL A 229 2.54 -3.17 -5.62
C VAL A 229 3.74 -3.56 -4.77
N PHE A 230 4.66 -2.65 -4.60
CA PHE A 230 5.80 -2.76 -3.69
C PHE A 230 5.39 -2.24 -2.32
N THR A 231 5.68 -2.98 -1.28
CA THR A 231 5.26 -2.61 0.07
C THR A 231 6.45 -2.47 0.99
N ILE A 232 6.51 -1.36 1.73
CA ILE A 232 7.49 -1.08 2.77
C ILE A 232 6.75 -1.08 4.10
N TYR A 233 6.91 -2.17 4.83
CA TYR A 233 6.31 -2.32 6.15
C TYR A 233 7.18 -1.65 7.21
N PHE A 234 6.59 -0.74 7.96
CA PHE A 234 7.19 -0.15 9.15
C PHE A 234 6.38 -0.58 10.36
N LYS A 235 7.04 -1.18 11.36
CA LYS A 235 6.35 -1.52 12.59
C LYS A 235 6.01 -0.25 13.36
N GLY A 236 4.73 0.13 13.38
CA GLY A 236 4.22 1.25 14.16
C GLY A 236 4.51 1.08 15.66
N GLU A 237 4.55 2.17 16.40
CA GLU A 237 4.59 2.11 17.86
C GLU A 237 3.22 1.64 18.35
N GLU A 238 3.16 0.44 18.93
CA GLU A 238 1.98 -0.01 19.65
C GLU A 238 1.71 1.02 20.76
N GLU A 239 0.54 1.64 20.76
CA GLU A 239 0.06 2.38 21.92
C GLU A 239 0.14 1.43 23.12
N ARG A 240 1.19 1.54 23.91
CA ARG A 240 1.22 0.93 25.22
C ARG A 240 0.06 1.55 25.97
N SER A 241 -1.05 0.85 26.04
CA SER A 241 -2.08 1.18 26.99
C SER A 241 -1.36 1.16 28.34
N ASN A 242 -1.00 2.35 28.84
CA ASN A 242 -0.55 2.54 30.19
C ASN A 242 -1.71 2.10 31.07
N GLY A 243 -1.75 0.80 31.35
CA GLY A 243 -2.49 0.31 32.47
C GLY A 243 -1.97 1.06 33.67
N PHE A 244 -2.73 2.04 34.12
CA PHE A 244 -2.50 2.70 35.38
C PHE A 244 -2.20 1.61 36.40
N PRO A 245 -1.02 1.56 37.00
CA PRO A 245 -0.83 0.73 38.18
C PRO A 245 -1.76 1.31 39.22
N GLY A 246 -2.88 0.63 39.46
CA GLY A 246 -3.79 0.99 40.53
C GLY A 246 -3.00 1.08 41.85
N ASN A 247 -2.69 2.29 42.22
CA ASN A 247 -2.10 2.59 43.50
C ASN A 247 -3.14 2.27 44.55
N GLY A 248 -3.08 1.06 45.11
CA GLY A 248 -3.83 0.63 46.27
C GLY A 248 -3.40 1.45 47.50
N GLY A 249 -3.92 2.67 47.59
CA GLY A 249 -3.78 3.51 48.79
C GLY A 249 -4.68 2.97 49.88
N HIS A 250 -4.10 2.21 50.80
CA HIS A 250 -4.66 2.01 52.13
C HIS A 250 -4.74 3.35 52.87
N HIS A 251 -5.93 3.88 53.02
CA HIS A 251 -6.20 4.81 54.12
C HIS A 251 -7.19 4.18 55.09
N GLY A 252 -6.64 3.66 56.18
CA GLY A 252 -7.35 3.44 57.41
C GLY A 252 -7.79 4.80 57.98
N GLY A 253 -9.05 4.94 58.27
CA GLY A 253 -9.65 6.07 58.95
C GLY A 253 -10.74 5.58 59.90
N MET A 254 -10.43 5.54 61.18
CA MET A 254 -11.36 5.30 62.30
C MET A 254 -12.46 6.36 62.36
N GLY A 255 -13.63 5.95 62.86
CA GLY A 255 -14.48 6.86 63.58
C GLY A 255 -15.98 6.77 63.37
N GLY A 256 -16.70 6.00 64.16
CA GLY A 256 -17.72 6.49 65.04
C GLY A 256 -19.13 6.68 64.50
N GLY A 257 -20.06 6.00 65.14
CA GLY A 257 -21.42 6.52 65.32
C GLY A 257 -22.54 5.67 64.66
N GLY A 258 -23.16 4.82 65.50
CA GLY A 258 -24.31 4.02 65.14
C GLY A 258 -25.61 4.81 65.07
N TYR A 259 -26.59 4.25 64.35
CA TYR A 259 -28.00 4.25 64.69
C TYR A 259 -28.67 3.03 64.03
N PRO A 260 -29.59 2.33 64.71
CA PRO A 260 -30.28 1.17 64.21
C PRO A 260 -31.64 1.55 63.62
N GLY A 261 -32.02 0.98 62.52
CA GLY A 261 -33.38 1.18 61.99
C GLY A 261 -33.65 0.47 60.71
N GLY A 262 -34.24 -0.72 60.77
CA GLY A 262 -35.46 -1.11 60.12
C GLY A 262 -35.45 -1.51 58.65
N GLY A 263 -35.47 -2.82 58.43
CA GLY A 263 -36.57 -3.48 57.70
C GLY A 263 -36.64 -3.33 56.17
N GLY A 264 -36.59 -4.46 55.47
CA GLY A 264 -37.14 -4.58 54.11
C GLY A 264 -36.28 -5.38 53.17
N GLY A 265 -36.39 -6.69 53.20
CA GLY A 265 -35.80 -7.57 52.21
C GLY A 265 -36.54 -7.53 50.88
N TRP A 266 -35.78 -7.54 49.82
CA TRP A 266 -36.23 -8.00 48.50
C TRP A 266 -35.13 -8.90 47.92
N PRO A 267 -35.50 -10.17 47.59
CA PRO A 267 -34.62 -11.03 46.82
C PRO A 267 -34.88 -10.78 45.34
N GLY A 268 -34.01 -10.09 44.67
CA GLY A 268 -34.00 -9.88 43.22
C GLY A 268 -32.72 -10.40 42.65
N GLY A 269 -32.70 -11.69 42.29
CA GLY A 269 -31.66 -12.32 41.51
C GLY A 269 -31.60 -11.70 40.11
N GLY A 270 -30.42 -11.49 39.63
CA GLY A 270 -30.13 -11.10 38.27
C GLY A 270 -28.67 -11.37 38.01
N GLY A 271 -28.29 -12.64 37.98
CA GLY A 271 -27.07 -13.10 37.41
C GLY A 271 -27.02 -12.74 35.93
N GLY A 272 -26.60 -11.54 35.61
CA GLY A 272 -26.28 -11.17 34.25
C GLY A 272 -25.14 -12.04 33.78
N ASN A 273 -25.48 -13.08 33.05
CA ASN A 273 -24.57 -13.89 32.24
C ASN A 273 -23.92 -12.91 31.26
N ARG A 274 -22.71 -12.41 31.60
CA ARG A 274 -21.85 -11.77 30.64
C ARG A 274 -21.49 -12.86 29.65
N GLY A 275 -22.27 -12.95 28.56
CA GLY A 275 -21.89 -13.70 27.40
C GLY A 275 -20.43 -13.36 27.03
N PRO A 276 -19.70 -14.30 26.47
CA PRO A 276 -18.34 -14.02 26.05
C PRO A 276 -18.38 -12.79 25.13
N ASN A 277 -17.70 -11.75 25.57
CA ASN A 277 -17.43 -10.57 24.74
C ASN A 277 -16.98 -11.10 23.36
N PRO A 278 -17.63 -10.72 22.24
CA PRO A 278 -17.08 -11.09 20.95
C PRO A 278 -15.61 -10.69 21.00
N ARG A 279 -14.76 -11.68 20.84
CA ARG A 279 -13.31 -11.51 20.82
C ARG A 279 -13.03 -10.27 19.99
N SER A 280 -12.40 -9.26 20.60
CA SER A 280 -11.64 -8.27 19.86
C SER A 280 -10.94 -9.07 18.75
N GLU A 281 -11.21 -8.77 17.49
CA GLU A 281 -10.54 -9.37 16.36
C GLU A 281 -9.06 -9.31 16.70
N ALA A 282 -8.44 -10.49 16.81
CA ALA A 282 -7.01 -10.61 17.07
C ALA A 282 -6.34 -9.76 16.00
N GLY A 283 -5.65 -8.69 16.40
CA GLY A 283 -5.17 -7.63 15.52
C GLY A 283 -4.65 -8.22 14.24
N VAL A 284 -5.27 -7.82 13.14
CA VAL A 284 -4.87 -8.31 11.81
C VAL A 284 -3.40 -7.97 11.66
N ASP A 285 -2.57 -8.98 11.37
CA ASP A 285 -1.13 -8.81 11.26
C ASP A 285 -0.82 -7.97 10.00
N GLY A 286 -0.67 -6.66 10.18
CA GLY A 286 -0.41 -5.72 9.09
C GLY A 286 0.78 -6.13 8.22
N LYS A 287 1.80 -6.74 8.83
CA LYS A 287 2.93 -7.30 8.07
C LYS A 287 2.48 -8.37 7.07
N LYS A 288 1.57 -9.26 7.46
CA LYS A 288 1.04 -10.29 6.56
C LYS A 288 0.18 -9.69 5.46
N ILE A 289 -0.59 -8.65 5.76
CA ILE A 289 -1.35 -7.90 4.75
C ILE A 289 -0.40 -7.34 3.70
N MET A 290 0.63 -6.60 4.11
CA MET A 290 1.61 -6.01 3.21
C MET A 290 2.34 -7.07 2.37
N GLN A 291 2.69 -8.21 2.97
CA GLN A 291 3.26 -9.36 2.25
C GLN A 291 2.30 -9.93 1.21
N GLN A 292 1.02 -10.07 1.55
CA GLN A 292 0.01 -10.61 0.66
C GLN A 292 -0.23 -9.69 -0.54
N ILE A 293 -0.33 -8.37 -0.32
CA ILE A 293 -0.49 -7.38 -1.39
C ILE A 293 0.67 -7.48 -2.38
N ALA A 294 1.91 -7.43 -1.88
CA ALA A 294 3.10 -7.49 -2.72
C ALA A 294 3.17 -8.81 -3.51
N SER A 295 2.99 -9.96 -2.85
CA SER A 295 3.13 -11.27 -3.49
C SER A 295 2.08 -11.49 -4.58
N ARG A 296 0.82 -11.09 -4.35
CA ARG A 296 -0.28 -11.28 -5.29
C ARG A 296 -0.08 -10.46 -6.56
N THR A 297 0.38 -9.22 -6.43
CA THR A 297 0.55 -8.27 -7.54
C THR A 297 1.92 -8.35 -8.21
N GLY A 298 2.82 -9.22 -7.72
CA GLY A 298 4.17 -9.42 -8.29
C GLY A 298 5.18 -8.32 -7.93
N GLY A 299 4.91 -7.55 -6.89
CA GLY A 299 5.87 -6.64 -6.30
C GLY A 299 6.73 -7.31 -5.22
N LEU A 300 7.51 -6.51 -4.50
CA LEU A 300 8.39 -6.96 -3.43
C LEU A 300 7.92 -6.38 -2.10
N PHE A 301 8.06 -7.19 -1.05
CA PHE A 301 7.84 -6.78 0.33
C PHE A 301 9.16 -6.47 1.01
N PHE A 302 9.23 -5.33 1.69
CA PHE A 302 10.37 -4.90 2.49
C PHE A 302 9.93 -4.60 3.92
N GLU A 303 10.81 -4.86 4.87
CA GLU A 303 10.59 -4.48 6.27
C GLU A 303 11.61 -3.41 6.67
N ALA A 304 11.12 -2.21 6.96
CA ALA A 304 11.93 -1.14 7.50
C ALA A 304 12.13 -1.35 9.00
N LYS A 305 13.27 -1.95 9.38
CA LYS A 305 13.58 -2.25 10.79
C LYS A 305 13.97 -1.02 11.59
N LYS A 306 14.52 -0.01 10.92
CA LYS A 306 14.93 1.30 11.47
C LYS A 306 14.80 2.37 10.38
N LYS A 307 14.81 3.63 10.80
CA LYS A 307 14.78 4.79 9.89
C LYS A 307 15.95 4.79 8.88
N ASP A 308 17.05 4.14 9.22
CA ASP A 308 18.32 4.24 8.49
C ASP A 308 18.40 3.35 7.24
N ASN A 309 17.47 2.40 7.03
CA ASN A 309 17.51 1.51 5.86
C ASN A 309 16.48 1.84 4.75
N LEU A 310 15.72 2.92 4.88
CA LEU A 310 14.72 3.31 3.87
C LEU A 310 15.38 3.67 2.54
N ASP A 311 16.49 4.39 2.55
CA ASP A 311 17.25 4.70 1.34
C ASP A 311 17.68 3.42 0.58
N GLU A 312 18.14 2.40 1.31
CA GLU A 312 18.52 1.11 0.71
C GLU A 312 17.32 0.40 0.10
N ILE A 313 16.17 0.41 0.80
CA ILE A 313 14.92 -0.20 0.32
C ILE A 313 14.46 0.48 -0.96
N TYR A 314 14.40 1.82 -1.00
CA TYR A 314 13.99 2.55 -2.19
C TYR A 314 14.95 2.34 -3.36
N ASN A 315 16.26 2.25 -3.11
CA ASN A 315 17.24 1.87 -4.13
C ASN A 315 16.99 0.46 -4.67
N LEU A 316 16.65 -0.51 -3.81
CA LEU A 316 16.31 -1.87 -4.25
C LEU A 316 15.03 -1.89 -5.09
N ILE A 317 14.00 -1.11 -4.72
CA ILE A 317 12.77 -0.97 -5.51
C ILE A 317 13.08 -0.37 -6.89
N ALA A 318 13.83 0.74 -6.94
CA ALA A 318 14.21 1.40 -8.18
C ALA A 318 15.01 0.45 -9.10
N ASN A 319 15.97 -0.29 -8.54
CA ASN A 319 16.73 -1.28 -9.28
C ASN A 319 15.87 -2.45 -9.76
N SER A 320 14.95 -2.95 -8.93
CA SER A 320 14.01 -4.00 -9.30
C SER A 320 13.12 -3.57 -10.47
N LEU A 321 12.57 -2.36 -10.43
CA LEU A 321 11.74 -1.82 -11.49
C LEU A 321 12.53 -1.63 -12.80
N ARG A 322 13.78 -1.15 -12.73
CA ARG A 322 14.61 -0.90 -13.92
C ARG A 322 15.19 -2.17 -14.53
N GLN A 323 15.49 -3.18 -13.72
CA GLN A 323 16.19 -4.40 -14.13
C GLN A 323 15.29 -5.62 -14.25
N GLN A 324 13.98 -5.47 -14.06
CA GLN A 324 13.03 -6.56 -14.25
C GLN A 324 12.99 -7.01 -15.71
N TYR A 325 12.73 -8.29 -15.88
CA TYR A 325 12.39 -8.82 -17.20
C TYR A 325 10.92 -8.54 -17.53
N LEU A 326 10.65 -8.36 -18.80
CA LEU A 326 9.30 -8.33 -19.34
C LEU A 326 9.09 -9.57 -20.20
N LEU A 327 8.21 -10.44 -19.76
CA LEU A 327 7.83 -11.65 -20.45
C LEU A 327 6.45 -11.45 -21.10
N THR A 328 6.30 -11.85 -22.36
CA THR A 328 4.97 -11.91 -22.99
C THR A 328 4.65 -13.31 -23.49
N TYR A 329 3.39 -13.65 -23.41
CA TYR A 329 2.82 -14.86 -24.03
C TYR A 329 1.39 -14.60 -24.49
N THR A 330 0.89 -15.47 -25.35
CA THR A 330 -0.53 -15.45 -25.74
C THR A 330 -1.17 -16.68 -25.15
N PRO A 331 -2.23 -16.53 -24.33
CA PRO A 331 -2.97 -17.66 -23.81
C PRO A 331 -3.45 -18.61 -24.92
N ASP A 332 -3.33 -19.91 -24.69
CA ASP A 332 -3.82 -20.95 -25.60
C ASP A 332 -5.36 -21.01 -25.62
N LYS A 333 -6.01 -20.53 -24.55
CA LYS A 333 -7.46 -20.34 -24.47
C LYS A 333 -7.77 -18.87 -24.24
N VAL A 334 -8.63 -18.34 -25.08
CA VAL A 334 -9.12 -16.97 -24.96
C VAL A 334 -10.33 -16.98 -24.03
N ASP A 335 -10.25 -16.26 -22.93
CA ASP A 335 -11.37 -15.93 -22.08
C ASP A 335 -11.91 -14.54 -22.47
N THR A 336 -13.20 -14.45 -22.66
CA THR A 336 -13.93 -13.21 -22.99
C THR A 336 -14.89 -12.77 -21.89
N GLU A 337 -14.96 -13.53 -20.81
CA GLU A 337 -15.88 -13.31 -19.69
C GLU A 337 -15.24 -12.53 -18.53
N GLY A 338 -13.93 -12.29 -18.59
CA GLY A 338 -13.21 -11.50 -17.58
C GLY A 338 -12.81 -12.31 -16.35
N GLY A 339 -12.66 -13.62 -16.48
CA GLY A 339 -12.22 -14.52 -15.41
C GLY A 339 -10.79 -14.25 -14.97
N PHE A 340 -10.47 -14.67 -13.73
CA PHE A 340 -9.09 -14.68 -13.23
C PHE A 340 -8.34 -15.91 -13.71
N HIS A 341 -7.16 -15.73 -14.29
CA HIS A 341 -6.28 -16.79 -14.76
C HIS A 341 -5.03 -16.85 -13.90
N LYS A 342 -4.80 -18.00 -13.28
CA LYS A 342 -3.62 -18.22 -12.45
C LYS A 342 -2.39 -18.47 -13.30
N VAL A 343 -1.34 -17.71 -13.08
CA VAL A 343 -0.05 -17.82 -13.76
C VAL A 343 1.00 -18.36 -12.81
N VAL A 344 1.80 -19.32 -13.27
CA VAL A 344 2.95 -19.82 -12.51
C VAL A 344 4.17 -19.83 -13.41
N LEU A 345 5.17 -19.03 -13.06
CA LEU A 345 6.47 -18.96 -13.71
C LEU A 345 7.52 -19.57 -12.80
N LYS A 346 8.27 -20.54 -13.29
CA LYS A 346 9.32 -21.25 -12.53
C LYS A 346 10.62 -21.27 -13.31
N THR A 347 11.73 -21.42 -12.59
CA THR A 347 13.05 -21.74 -13.14
C THR A 347 13.54 -23.06 -12.56
N GLU A 348 14.34 -23.82 -13.33
CA GLU A 348 14.98 -25.04 -12.85
C GLU A 348 16.18 -24.76 -11.93
N LYS A 349 16.64 -23.52 -11.88
CA LYS A 349 17.77 -23.10 -11.02
C LYS A 349 17.28 -22.94 -9.59
N SER A 350 17.59 -23.93 -8.74
CA SER A 350 17.06 -24.04 -7.37
C SER A 350 17.51 -22.96 -6.40
N ASP A 351 18.55 -22.21 -6.72
CA ASP A 351 19.11 -21.11 -5.95
C ASP A 351 18.50 -19.73 -6.30
N LEU A 352 17.54 -19.72 -7.24
CA LEU A 352 16.86 -18.52 -7.70
C LEU A 352 15.37 -18.51 -7.28
N THR A 353 14.92 -17.34 -6.89
CA THR A 353 13.50 -17.05 -6.61
C THR A 353 12.94 -16.18 -7.72
N VAL A 354 11.86 -16.65 -8.35
CA VAL A 354 11.14 -15.90 -9.40
C VAL A 354 9.96 -15.20 -8.76
N ILE A 355 9.84 -13.91 -8.97
CA ILE A 355 8.79 -13.03 -8.43
C ILE A 355 8.05 -12.41 -9.61
N THR A 356 6.77 -12.70 -9.69
CA THR A 356 5.83 -12.14 -10.68
C THR A 356 4.41 -12.22 -10.10
N ARG A 357 3.45 -11.57 -10.71
CA ARG A 357 2.05 -11.65 -10.26
C ARG A 357 1.50 -13.08 -10.31
N GLU A 358 0.60 -13.40 -9.41
CA GLU A 358 0.00 -14.74 -9.33
C GLU A 358 -0.98 -15.04 -10.45
N GLY A 359 -1.46 -14.03 -11.15
CA GLY A 359 -2.39 -14.16 -12.25
C GLY A 359 -2.80 -12.83 -12.87
N TYR A 360 -3.83 -12.86 -13.65
CA TYR A 360 -4.41 -11.67 -14.28
C TYR A 360 -5.90 -11.88 -14.56
N TYR A 361 -6.64 -10.79 -14.71
CA TYR A 361 -8.02 -10.83 -15.19
C TYR A 361 -8.06 -10.70 -16.71
N ALA A 362 -8.73 -11.63 -17.37
CA ALA A 362 -8.98 -11.52 -18.80
C ALA A 362 -9.83 -10.27 -19.10
N PRO A 363 -9.58 -9.58 -20.23
CA PRO A 363 -10.44 -8.46 -20.62
C PRO A 363 -11.82 -8.96 -21.02
N VAL A 364 -12.86 -8.29 -20.55
CA VAL A 364 -14.22 -8.53 -21.04
C VAL A 364 -14.30 -8.07 -22.50
N ALA A 365 -14.88 -8.89 -23.36
CA ALA A 365 -15.10 -8.48 -24.75
C ALA A 365 -16.16 -7.37 -24.78
N ASP A 366 -15.87 -6.26 -25.47
CA ASP A 366 -16.85 -5.22 -25.76
C ASP A 366 -17.99 -5.86 -26.57
N LYS A 367 -19.22 -5.71 -26.08
CA LYS A 367 -20.44 -6.25 -26.70
C LYS A 367 -20.88 -5.39 -27.88
#